data_682117c1390e374e04c05337e9f216af
#
_entry.id   682117c1390e374e04c05337e9f216af
#
_cell.length_a   1.000
_cell.length_b   1.000
_cell.length_c   1.000
_cell.angle_alpha   90.00
_cell.angle_beta   90.00
_cell.angle_gamma   90.00
#
_symmetry.space_group_name_H-M   'P 1'
#
loop_
_entity.id
_entity.type
_entity.pdbx_description
1 polymer ?
#
loop_
_entity_poly.entity_id
_entity_poly.type
_entity_poly.pdbx_seq_one_letter_code
_entity_poly.pdbx_strand_id
1 'polypeptide(L)'
;MIYVLVPAYNEAATVGLLLWKVRQVFTSFAREYQLLVVNDGSTDGTDDVLAPYARALPLTLITHRERRGYARSVEELLRLAASRTDRPRRDLAVLLQADFSDSPDDIPELVKRIESGADLALSDYRRRRGLPRREALVRRLLPVLLRGRRNGVLDRPLDWACSLKAMRLVTLARVLSERGSRNVLHAEGWAADAELLLEISRHARRVEVVAAQTPASPRQRPSRSRPIRAAWAVWTLARGRHGAPPAGRAAAGPGAGRPAHSRRGRRSGSRPDATPPHSRTASSQ
;
A
#
# COMPACT_ATOMS: atom_id res chain seq x y z
N MET A 1 -0.38 -12.79 18.64
CA MET A 1 0.49 -12.13 17.64
C MET A 1 -0.30 -11.07 16.87
N ILE A 2 0.30 -9.91 16.64
CA ILE A 2 -0.26 -8.81 15.84
C ILE A 2 0.61 -8.65 14.59
N TYR A 3 0.03 -8.83 13.41
CA TYR A 3 0.72 -8.60 12.14
C TYR A 3 0.40 -7.19 11.64
N VAL A 4 1.38 -6.29 11.61
CA VAL A 4 1.21 -4.94 11.07
C VAL A 4 1.62 -4.95 9.61
N LEU A 5 0.66 -4.71 8.72
CA LEU A 5 0.77 -4.82 7.27
C LEU A 5 1.00 -3.43 6.68
N VAL A 6 2.14 -3.22 6.03
CA VAL A 6 2.54 -1.91 5.50
C VAL A 6 2.87 -2.02 4.00
N PRO A 7 1.93 -1.68 3.11
CA PRO A 7 2.24 -1.52 1.69
C PRO A 7 2.95 -0.17 1.47
N ALA A 8 4.11 -0.20 0.81
CA ALA A 8 4.92 0.97 0.53
C ALA A 8 5.22 1.09 -0.97
N TYR A 9 5.14 2.30 -1.52
CA TYR A 9 5.59 2.62 -2.88
C TYR A 9 6.08 4.08 -2.94
N ASN A 10 7.38 4.28 -3.12
CA ASN A 10 8.03 5.58 -3.10
C ASN A 10 7.70 6.35 -1.80
N GLU A 11 8.08 5.77 -0.67
CA GLU A 11 7.83 6.30 0.68
C GLU A 11 9.14 6.49 1.46
N ALA A 12 10.27 6.74 0.78
CA ALA A 12 11.58 6.95 1.42
C ALA A 12 11.53 8.00 2.55
N ALA A 13 10.73 9.08 2.35
CA ALA A 13 10.62 10.15 3.32
C ALA A 13 9.81 9.79 4.59
N THR A 14 8.97 8.76 4.53
CA THR A 14 7.95 8.51 5.58
C THR A 14 8.08 7.14 6.21
N VAL A 15 8.44 6.10 5.46
CA VAL A 15 8.39 4.71 5.91
C VAL A 15 9.28 4.45 7.13
N GLY A 16 10.49 5.01 7.18
CA GLY A 16 11.40 4.85 8.33
C GLY A 16 10.81 5.44 9.62
N LEU A 17 10.29 6.66 9.53
CA LEU A 17 9.63 7.31 10.67
C LEU A 17 8.38 6.54 11.11
N LEU A 18 7.59 5.99 10.16
CA LEU A 18 6.44 5.16 10.47
C LEU A 18 6.84 3.91 11.25
N LEU A 19 7.84 3.16 10.78
CA LEU A 19 8.31 1.94 11.44
C LEU A 19 8.86 2.23 12.83
N TRP A 20 9.60 3.32 12.99
CA TRP A 20 10.06 3.79 14.30
C TRP A 20 8.86 4.09 15.22
N LYS A 21 7.84 4.80 14.72
CA LYS A 21 6.64 5.13 15.49
C LYS A 21 5.86 3.88 15.88
N VAL A 22 5.71 2.91 14.99
CA VAL A 22 5.08 1.60 15.32
C VAL A 22 5.85 0.92 16.44
N ARG A 23 7.20 0.89 16.39
CA ARG A 23 8.02 0.35 17.47
C ARG A 23 7.73 1.04 18.80
N GLN A 24 7.63 2.40 18.82
CA GLN A 24 7.33 3.17 20.02
C GLN A 24 5.96 2.78 20.60
N VAL A 25 4.94 2.62 19.74
CA VAL A 25 3.61 2.17 20.17
C VAL A 25 3.69 0.82 20.86
N PHE A 26 4.40 -0.17 20.29
CA PHE A 26 4.52 -1.49 20.90
C PHE A 26 5.47 -1.55 22.10
N THR A 27 6.32 -0.57 22.29
CA THR A 27 7.09 -0.41 23.55
C THR A 27 6.18 -0.06 24.73
N SER A 28 5.18 0.80 24.51
CA SER A 28 4.20 1.18 25.55
C SER A 28 3.00 0.23 25.61
N PHE A 29 2.66 -0.41 24.52
CA PHE A 29 1.60 -1.39 24.41
C PHE A 29 2.19 -2.79 24.25
N ALA A 30 2.52 -3.43 25.38
CA ALA A 30 3.25 -4.70 25.43
C ALA A 30 2.46 -5.87 24.83
N ARG A 31 2.52 -6.03 23.52
CA ARG A 31 1.97 -7.13 22.72
C ARG A 31 3.01 -7.62 21.72
N GLU A 32 3.04 -8.92 21.49
CA GLU A 32 3.85 -9.50 20.42
C GLU A 32 3.37 -9.02 19.05
N TYR A 33 4.28 -8.52 18.24
CA TYR A 33 3.97 -8.04 16.91
C TYR A 33 5.02 -8.45 15.88
N GLN A 34 4.61 -8.46 14.63
CA GLN A 34 5.48 -8.62 13.47
C GLN A 34 5.09 -7.61 12.40
N LEU A 35 6.08 -6.95 11.83
CA LEU A 35 5.92 -6.06 10.69
C LEU A 35 6.02 -6.86 9.39
N LEU A 36 5.04 -6.75 8.54
CA LEU A 36 5.06 -7.29 7.19
C LEU A 36 5.01 -6.11 6.23
N VAL A 37 6.08 -5.88 5.48
CA VAL A 37 6.23 -4.73 4.59
C VAL A 37 6.39 -5.23 3.16
N VAL A 38 5.60 -4.67 2.24
CA VAL A 38 5.81 -4.83 0.80
C VAL A 38 6.32 -3.51 0.24
N ASN A 39 7.51 -3.53 -0.37
CA ASN A 39 8.00 -2.46 -1.22
C ASN A 39 7.60 -2.75 -2.66
N ASP A 40 6.62 -2.01 -3.18
CA ASP A 40 5.98 -2.27 -4.47
C ASP A 40 6.75 -1.64 -5.66
N GLY A 41 8.02 -2.03 -5.82
CA GLY A 41 8.86 -1.56 -6.90
C GLY A 41 9.16 -0.05 -6.82
N SER A 42 9.56 0.42 -5.64
CA SER A 42 9.91 1.84 -5.43
C SER A 42 11.17 2.24 -6.21
N THR A 43 11.25 3.53 -6.57
CA THR A 43 12.34 4.13 -7.35
C THR A 43 12.98 5.32 -6.64
N ASP A 44 12.64 5.59 -5.37
CA ASP A 44 13.04 6.78 -4.60
C ASP A 44 13.97 6.48 -3.41
N GLY A 45 14.62 5.32 -3.38
CA GLY A 45 15.45 4.92 -2.24
C GLY A 45 14.67 4.36 -1.04
N THR A 46 13.40 4.01 -1.19
CA THR A 46 12.61 3.34 -0.13
C THR A 46 13.29 2.05 0.35
N ASP A 47 13.94 1.28 -0.53
CA ASP A 47 14.68 0.06 -0.17
C ASP A 47 15.83 0.36 0.79
N ASP A 48 16.60 1.39 0.53
CA ASP A 48 17.75 1.79 1.37
C ASP A 48 17.29 2.19 2.78
N VAL A 49 16.12 2.85 2.87
CA VAL A 49 15.52 3.20 4.16
C VAL A 49 15.00 1.96 4.88
N LEU A 50 14.42 0.98 4.20
CA LEU A 50 13.85 -0.22 4.80
C LEU A 50 14.91 -1.23 5.29
N ALA A 51 16.06 -1.31 4.62
CA ALA A 51 17.09 -2.31 4.90
C ALA A 51 17.61 -2.30 6.35
N PRO A 52 17.90 -1.16 7.00
CA PRO A 52 18.28 -1.11 8.41
C PRO A 52 17.17 -1.61 9.34
N TYR A 53 15.91 -1.25 9.06
CA TYR A 53 14.76 -1.67 9.88
C TYR A 53 14.50 -3.17 9.78
N ALA A 54 14.71 -3.77 8.61
CA ALA A 54 14.57 -5.22 8.43
C ALA A 54 15.55 -6.03 9.28
N ARG A 55 16.70 -5.44 9.63
CA ARG A 55 17.71 -6.06 10.52
C ARG A 55 17.45 -5.80 12.00
N ALA A 56 16.81 -4.66 12.34
CA ALA A 56 16.64 -4.18 13.72
C ALA A 56 15.28 -4.48 14.34
N LEU A 57 14.26 -4.78 13.53
CA LEU A 57 12.88 -5.01 13.97
C LEU A 57 12.42 -6.43 13.57
N PRO A 58 11.37 -6.96 14.22
CA PRO A 58 10.70 -8.19 13.78
C PRO A 58 9.94 -7.92 12.48
N LEU A 59 10.67 -7.67 11.40
CA LEU A 59 10.17 -7.21 10.12
C LEU A 59 10.50 -8.23 9.01
N THR A 60 9.49 -8.55 8.21
CA THR A 60 9.65 -9.24 6.93
C THR A 60 9.42 -8.25 5.81
N LEU A 61 10.43 -8.08 4.96
CA LEU A 61 10.38 -7.25 3.77
C LEU A 61 10.19 -8.11 2.53
N ILE A 62 9.21 -7.75 1.70
CA ILE A 62 9.03 -8.27 0.35
C ILE A 62 9.27 -7.10 -0.61
N THR A 63 10.18 -7.27 -1.56
CA THR A 63 10.46 -6.25 -2.57
C THR A 63 10.06 -6.77 -3.95
N HIS A 64 9.18 -6.04 -4.62
CA HIS A 64 8.84 -6.30 -6.01
C HIS A 64 9.86 -5.65 -6.95
N ARG A 65 10.24 -6.35 -8.01
CA ARG A 65 11.10 -5.78 -9.06
C ARG A 65 10.40 -4.66 -9.82
N GLU A 66 9.08 -4.78 -9.99
CA GLU A 66 8.23 -3.83 -10.70
C GLU A 66 6.97 -3.57 -9.87
N ARG A 67 6.39 -2.40 -10.05
CA ARG A 67 5.17 -2.00 -9.38
C ARG A 67 3.98 -2.88 -9.79
N ARG A 68 3.37 -3.55 -8.81
CA ARG A 68 2.16 -4.38 -8.99
C ARG A 68 0.86 -3.69 -8.59
N GLY A 69 0.95 -2.59 -7.83
CA GLY A 69 -0.17 -1.79 -7.37
C GLY A 69 -0.61 -2.11 -5.94
N TYR A 70 -1.29 -1.11 -5.33
CA TYR A 70 -1.69 -1.14 -3.93
C TYR A 70 -2.50 -2.39 -3.55
N ALA A 71 -3.53 -2.71 -4.35
CA ALA A 71 -4.40 -3.86 -4.08
C ALA A 71 -3.62 -5.18 -4.01
N ARG A 72 -2.63 -5.37 -4.91
CA ARG A 72 -1.78 -6.57 -4.93
C ARG A 72 -0.87 -6.63 -3.72
N SER A 73 -0.25 -5.52 -3.37
CA SER A 73 0.62 -5.43 -2.19
C SER A 73 -0.15 -5.72 -0.90
N VAL A 74 -1.37 -5.17 -0.76
CA VAL A 74 -2.25 -5.46 0.37
C VAL A 74 -2.65 -6.93 0.40
N GLU A 75 -3.09 -7.49 -0.73
CA GLU A 75 -3.50 -8.89 -0.80
C GLU A 75 -2.35 -9.86 -0.45
N GLU A 76 -1.14 -9.59 -0.93
CA GLU A 76 0.06 -10.38 -0.61
C GLU A 76 0.36 -10.34 0.90
N LEU A 77 0.28 -9.17 1.52
CA LEU A 77 0.44 -9.01 2.96
C LEU A 77 -0.63 -9.77 3.76
N LEU A 78 -1.89 -9.70 3.32
CA LEU A 78 -3.00 -10.43 3.95
C LEU A 78 -2.80 -11.95 3.87
N ARG A 79 -2.41 -12.46 2.70
CA ARG A 79 -2.10 -13.89 2.51
C ARG A 79 -0.91 -14.33 3.34
N LEU A 80 0.14 -13.52 3.41
CA LEU A 80 1.31 -13.80 4.22
C LEU A 80 0.96 -13.84 5.71
N ALA A 81 0.19 -12.89 6.23
CA ALA A 81 -0.26 -12.91 7.62
C ALA A 81 -1.10 -14.16 7.93
N ALA A 82 -2.01 -14.52 7.02
CA ALA A 82 -2.85 -15.70 7.18
C ALA A 82 -2.06 -17.02 7.12
N SER A 83 -0.95 -17.09 6.38
CA SER A 83 -0.10 -18.27 6.28
C SER A 83 0.85 -18.44 7.48
N ARG A 84 1.13 -17.36 8.22
CA ARG A 84 2.07 -17.38 9.36
C ARG A 84 1.44 -17.67 10.71
N THR A 85 0.12 -17.51 10.81
CA THR A 85 -0.57 -17.72 12.10
C THR A 85 -0.85 -19.19 12.36
N ASP A 86 -0.51 -19.64 13.56
CA ASP A 86 -0.96 -20.91 14.14
C ASP A 86 -2.21 -20.75 15.03
N ARG A 87 -2.58 -19.50 15.33
CA ARG A 87 -3.68 -19.15 16.23
C ARG A 87 -4.67 -18.16 15.62
N PRO A 88 -5.31 -18.47 14.47
CA PRO A 88 -6.09 -17.50 13.69
C PRO A 88 -7.28 -16.89 14.45
N ARG A 89 -7.75 -17.53 15.53
CA ARG A 89 -8.80 -17.00 16.40
C ARG A 89 -8.31 -15.93 17.38
N ARG A 90 -7.01 -15.92 17.72
CA ARG A 90 -6.37 -14.98 18.65
C ARG A 90 -5.57 -13.92 17.93
N ASP A 91 -4.91 -14.28 16.84
CA ASP A 91 -4.06 -13.43 16.08
C ASP A 91 -4.88 -12.48 15.19
N LEU A 92 -4.31 -11.34 14.91
CA LEU A 92 -4.96 -10.30 14.12
C LEU A 92 -3.98 -9.60 13.19
N ALA A 93 -4.49 -9.01 12.12
CA ALA A 93 -3.75 -8.15 11.21
C ALA A 93 -4.23 -6.71 11.34
N VAL A 94 -3.28 -5.76 11.28
CA VAL A 94 -3.52 -4.32 11.23
C VAL A 94 -2.96 -3.79 9.93
N LEU A 95 -3.82 -3.26 9.05
CA LEU A 95 -3.39 -2.59 7.83
C LEU A 95 -3.12 -1.12 8.11
N LEU A 96 -1.94 -0.64 7.72
CA LEU A 96 -1.45 0.70 7.98
C LEU A 96 -0.76 1.27 6.74
N GLN A 97 -1.08 2.51 6.35
CA GLN A 97 -0.46 3.19 5.21
C GLN A 97 0.95 3.70 5.55
N ALA A 98 1.89 3.56 4.60
CA ALA A 98 3.28 4.00 4.78
C ALA A 98 3.47 5.53 4.75
N ASP A 99 2.46 6.30 4.31
CA ASP A 99 2.52 7.75 4.08
C ASP A 99 2.09 8.61 5.27
N PHE A 100 2.00 8.03 6.48
CA PHE A 100 1.46 8.69 7.67
C PHE A 100 0.05 9.26 7.51
N SER A 101 -0.70 8.79 6.53
CA SER A 101 -2.11 9.13 6.44
C SER A 101 -2.92 8.60 7.62
N ASP A 102 -2.42 7.57 8.25
CA ASP A 102 -2.97 6.97 9.45
C ASP A 102 -2.00 7.13 10.62
N SER A 103 -2.49 7.25 11.86
CA SER A 103 -1.63 7.30 13.04
C SER A 103 -1.40 5.91 13.62
N PRO A 104 -0.14 5.48 13.80
CA PRO A 104 0.14 4.25 14.54
C PRO A 104 -0.37 4.28 16.00
N ASP A 105 -0.57 5.47 16.59
CA ASP A 105 -1.09 5.61 17.95
C ASP A 105 -2.53 5.08 18.12
N ASP A 106 -3.27 4.93 17.02
CA ASP A 106 -4.62 4.34 17.03
C ASP A 106 -4.60 2.80 17.09
N ILE A 107 -3.45 2.15 16.82
CA ILE A 107 -3.31 0.68 16.82
C ILE A 107 -3.78 0.03 18.14
N PRO A 108 -3.35 0.51 19.32
CA PRO A 108 -3.74 -0.11 20.58
C PRO A 108 -5.25 -0.18 20.79
N GLU A 109 -5.98 0.86 20.43
CA GLU A 109 -7.44 0.89 20.59
C GLU A 109 -8.13 -0.07 19.62
N LEU A 110 -7.68 -0.15 18.36
CA LEU A 110 -8.18 -1.13 17.40
C LEU A 110 -7.93 -2.57 17.86
N VAL A 111 -6.73 -2.85 18.37
CA VAL A 111 -6.38 -4.17 18.91
C VAL A 111 -7.27 -4.54 20.08
N LYS A 112 -7.51 -3.63 21.03
CA LYS A 112 -8.42 -3.85 22.17
C LYS A 112 -9.84 -4.21 21.71
N ARG A 113 -10.35 -3.58 20.62
CA ARG A 113 -11.67 -3.93 20.07
C ARG A 113 -11.70 -5.36 19.51
N ILE A 114 -10.62 -5.78 18.82
CA ILE A 114 -10.51 -7.17 18.37
C ILE A 114 -10.40 -8.13 19.57
N GLU A 115 -9.57 -7.82 20.55
CA GLU A 115 -9.42 -8.61 21.78
C GLU A 115 -10.76 -8.75 22.52
N SER A 116 -11.60 -7.69 22.53
CA SER A 116 -12.94 -7.66 23.12
C SER A 116 -14.02 -8.38 22.30
N GLY A 117 -13.63 -9.08 21.22
CA GLY A 117 -14.52 -9.95 20.44
C GLY A 117 -15.01 -9.37 19.13
N ALA A 118 -14.52 -8.21 18.67
CA ALA A 118 -14.78 -7.76 17.31
C ALA A 118 -14.01 -8.64 16.31
N ASP A 119 -14.59 -8.82 15.12
CA ASP A 119 -13.93 -9.47 13.97
C ASP A 119 -13.20 -8.46 13.10
N LEU A 120 -13.68 -7.20 13.12
CA LEU A 120 -13.14 -6.09 12.37
C LEU A 120 -13.27 -4.81 13.21
N ALA A 121 -12.20 -4.03 13.29
CA ALA A 121 -12.18 -2.71 13.92
C ALA A 121 -11.62 -1.68 12.94
N LEU A 122 -12.28 -0.54 12.80
CA LEU A 122 -11.99 0.50 11.82
C LEU A 122 -11.70 1.81 12.55
N SER A 123 -10.69 2.55 12.11
CA SER A 123 -10.47 3.93 12.56
C SER A 123 -11.35 4.89 11.77
N ASP A 124 -12.10 5.77 12.45
CA ASP A 124 -13.03 6.71 11.83
C ASP A 124 -12.37 8.06 11.54
N TYR A 125 -12.03 8.28 10.29
CA TYR A 125 -11.47 9.53 9.80
C TYR A 125 -12.48 10.43 9.07
N ARG A 126 -13.79 10.22 9.24
CA ARG A 126 -14.82 11.04 8.55
C ARG A 126 -14.68 12.54 8.81
N ARG A 127 -14.13 12.94 9.95
CA ARG A 127 -13.85 14.33 10.31
C ARG A 127 -12.50 14.83 9.81
N ARG A 128 -11.80 14.07 8.98
CA ARG A 128 -10.49 14.44 8.45
C ARG A 128 -10.58 15.72 7.64
N ARG A 129 -9.81 16.74 8.02
CA ARG A 129 -9.65 17.98 7.28
C ARG A 129 -8.58 17.83 6.19
N GLY A 130 -8.71 18.59 5.09
CA GLY A 130 -7.66 18.65 4.05
C GLY A 130 -7.78 17.63 2.91
N LEU A 131 -8.88 16.88 2.82
CA LEU A 131 -9.12 16.05 1.63
C LEU A 131 -9.43 16.91 0.40
N PRO A 132 -8.92 16.57 -0.80
CA PRO A 132 -9.33 17.22 -2.04
C PRO A 132 -10.85 17.14 -2.20
N ARG A 133 -11.50 18.24 -2.63
CA ARG A 133 -12.99 18.34 -2.74
C ARG A 133 -13.60 17.17 -3.52
N ARG A 134 -12.95 16.76 -4.62
CA ARG A 134 -13.41 15.63 -5.46
C ARG A 134 -13.35 14.30 -4.71
N GLU A 135 -12.30 14.04 -3.95
CA GLU A 135 -12.15 12.83 -3.14
C GLU A 135 -13.18 12.82 -1.99
N ALA A 136 -13.36 13.95 -1.31
CA ALA A 136 -14.34 14.11 -0.25
C ALA A 136 -15.77 13.84 -0.74
N LEU A 137 -16.12 14.34 -1.94
CA LEU A 137 -17.42 14.10 -2.55
C LEU A 137 -17.64 12.60 -2.84
N VAL A 138 -16.67 11.95 -3.48
CA VAL A 138 -16.79 10.51 -3.80
C VAL A 138 -16.89 9.68 -2.53
N ARG A 139 -16.08 9.95 -1.50
CA ARG A 139 -16.17 9.26 -0.21
C ARG A 139 -17.53 9.47 0.47
N ARG A 140 -18.13 10.66 0.35
CA ARG A 140 -19.47 10.94 0.88
C ARG A 140 -20.59 10.17 0.15
N LEU A 141 -20.41 9.87 -1.14
CA LEU A 141 -21.35 9.10 -1.94
C LEU A 141 -21.20 7.58 -1.77
N LEU A 142 -20.04 7.09 -1.27
CA LEU A 142 -19.78 5.66 -1.07
C LEU A 142 -20.89 4.92 -0.30
N PRO A 143 -21.39 5.42 0.84
CA PRO A 143 -22.45 4.74 1.58
C PRO A 143 -23.73 4.53 0.77
N VAL A 144 -24.07 5.49 -0.09
CA VAL A 144 -25.24 5.43 -0.96
C VAL A 144 -25.00 4.45 -2.11
N LEU A 145 -23.83 4.53 -2.76
CA LEU A 145 -23.48 3.68 -3.89
C LEU A 145 -23.37 2.20 -3.49
N LEU A 146 -22.88 1.92 -2.29
CA LEU A 146 -22.69 0.56 -1.78
C LEU A 146 -23.89 0.03 -0.98
N ARG A 147 -25.00 0.78 -0.88
CA ARG A 147 -26.15 0.42 -0.07
C ARG A 147 -26.69 -0.98 -0.35
N GLY A 148 -26.77 -1.39 -1.61
CA GLY A 148 -27.27 -2.70 -2.04
C GLY A 148 -26.28 -3.86 -1.76
N ARG A 149 -25.06 -3.58 -1.29
CA ARG A 149 -24.03 -4.58 -0.98
C ARG A 149 -23.68 -4.65 0.50
N ARG A 150 -24.32 -3.81 1.29
CA ARG A 150 -24.14 -3.78 2.74
C ARG A 150 -24.88 -4.96 3.36
N ASN A 151 -24.25 -5.60 4.33
CA ASN A 151 -24.94 -6.48 5.28
C ASN A 151 -25.23 -5.67 6.55
N GLY A 152 -26.16 -6.12 7.38
CA GLY A 152 -26.58 -5.40 8.59
C GLY A 152 -25.45 -5.04 9.56
N VAL A 153 -24.29 -5.70 9.45
CA VAL A 153 -23.08 -5.44 10.26
C VAL A 153 -22.46 -4.08 9.90
N LEU A 154 -22.69 -3.57 8.67
CA LEU A 154 -22.16 -2.30 8.15
C LEU A 154 -23.21 -1.16 8.12
N ASP A 155 -24.34 -1.29 8.80
CA ASP A 155 -25.38 -0.27 8.80
C ASP A 155 -25.06 0.98 9.65
N ARG A 156 -23.90 0.96 10.31
CA ARG A 156 -23.38 2.11 11.06
C ARG A 156 -22.70 3.12 10.14
N PRO A 157 -22.72 4.40 10.51
CA PRO A 157 -21.92 5.42 9.81
C PRO A 157 -20.41 5.09 9.98
N LEU A 158 -19.71 4.87 8.88
CA LEU A 158 -18.29 4.56 8.85
C LEU A 158 -17.58 5.21 7.64
N ASP A 159 -16.27 5.34 7.72
CA ASP A 159 -15.45 5.71 6.57
C ASP A 159 -15.14 4.48 5.72
N TRP A 160 -15.84 4.34 4.61
CA TRP A 160 -15.67 3.23 3.67
C TRP A 160 -14.28 3.15 3.04
N ALA A 161 -13.59 4.26 2.98
CA ALA A 161 -12.22 4.35 2.46
C ALA A 161 -11.17 4.39 3.57
N CYS A 162 -11.54 3.93 4.78
CA CYS A 162 -10.61 3.83 5.90
C CYS A 162 -9.49 2.86 5.55
N SER A 163 -8.26 3.33 5.62
CA SER A 163 -7.06 2.53 5.42
C SER A 163 -6.66 1.77 6.70
N LEU A 164 -6.66 2.45 7.84
CA LEU A 164 -6.30 1.84 9.13
C LEU A 164 -7.44 0.97 9.65
N LYS A 165 -7.24 -0.31 9.63
CA LYS A 165 -8.19 -1.31 10.11
C LYS A 165 -7.46 -2.49 10.75
N ALA A 166 -8.04 -3.02 11.83
CA ALA A 166 -7.62 -4.29 12.43
C ALA A 166 -8.65 -5.37 12.13
N MET A 167 -8.18 -6.58 11.83
CA MET A 167 -9.04 -7.71 11.47
C MET A 167 -8.53 -8.99 12.11
N ARG A 168 -9.44 -9.82 12.57
CA ARG A 168 -9.13 -11.14 13.14
C ARG A 168 -8.72 -12.09 12.02
N LEU A 169 -7.63 -12.81 12.21
CA LEU A 169 -7.10 -13.68 11.14
C LEU A 169 -8.01 -14.84 10.77
N VAL A 170 -8.83 -15.35 11.69
CA VAL A 170 -9.83 -16.39 11.34
C VAL A 170 -10.89 -15.86 10.37
N THR A 171 -11.28 -14.60 10.48
CA THR A 171 -12.22 -13.96 9.55
C THR A 171 -11.58 -13.75 8.19
N LEU A 172 -10.33 -13.24 8.17
CA LEU A 172 -9.53 -13.11 6.95
C LEU A 172 -9.32 -14.47 6.26
N ALA A 173 -8.97 -15.52 7.00
CA ALA A 173 -8.75 -16.86 6.45
C ALA A 173 -9.99 -17.42 5.74
N ARG A 174 -11.21 -17.13 6.23
CA ARG A 174 -12.45 -17.49 5.54
C ARG A 174 -12.60 -16.79 4.19
N VAL A 175 -12.34 -15.49 4.14
CA VAL A 175 -12.33 -14.72 2.88
C VAL A 175 -11.34 -15.33 1.89
N LEU A 176 -10.12 -15.60 2.34
CA LEU A 176 -9.06 -16.14 1.48
C LEU A 176 -9.37 -17.57 1.02
N SER A 177 -9.95 -18.43 1.87
CA SER A 177 -10.33 -19.81 1.51
C SER A 177 -11.42 -19.85 0.45
N GLU A 178 -12.44 -18.98 0.52
CA GLU A 178 -13.50 -18.91 -0.49
C GLU A 178 -12.98 -18.42 -1.85
N ARG A 179 -11.98 -17.55 -1.83
CA ARG A 179 -11.36 -17.03 -3.05
C ARG A 179 -10.30 -17.99 -3.64
N GLY A 180 -9.70 -18.83 -2.80
CA GLY A 180 -8.60 -19.72 -3.20
C GLY A 180 -7.43 -18.92 -3.77
N SER A 181 -6.98 -19.29 -4.98
CA SER A 181 -5.91 -18.59 -5.71
C SER A 181 -6.39 -17.32 -6.44
N ARG A 182 -7.71 -17.09 -6.53
CA ARG A 182 -8.25 -15.89 -7.18
C ARG A 182 -7.99 -14.66 -6.35
N ASN A 183 -7.89 -13.52 -7.01
CA ASN A 183 -7.69 -12.26 -6.31
C ASN A 183 -8.92 -11.89 -5.48
N VAL A 184 -8.65 -11.36 -4.29
CA VAL A 184 -9.66 -10.79 -3.39
C VAL A 184 -9.93 -9.33 -3.78
N LEU A 185 -8.87 -8.61 -4.13
CA LEU A 185 -8.91 -7.18 -4.43
C LEU A 185 -8.66 -6.91 -5.90
N HIS A 186 -9.52 -6.10 -6.51
CA HIS A 186 -9.48 -5.72 -7.93
C HIS A 186 -9.42 -4.20 -8.12
N ALA A 187 -9.92 -3.46 -7.14
CA ALA A 187 -9.90 -2.00 -7.15
C ALA A 187 -8.52 -1.47 -6.76
N GLU A 188 -8.22 -0.22 -7.14
CA GLU A 188 -6.94 0.43 -6.83
C GLU A 188 -7.10 1.57 -5.82
N GLY A 189 -6.02 1.81 -5.06
CA GLY A 189 -5.95 2.86 -4.05
C GLY A 189 -7.02 2.68 -2.96
N TRP A 190 -7.63 3.77 -2.50
CA TRP A 190 -8.63 3.74 -1.43
C TRP A 190 -9.93 2.97 -1.79
N ALA A 191 -10.20 2.72 -3.07
CA ALA A 191 -11.32 1.86 -3.48
C ALA A 191 -11.05 0.39 -3.13
N ALA A 192 -9.79 -0.06 -3.11
CA ALA A 192 -9.40 -1.38 -2.60
C ALA A 192 -9.67 -1.52 -1.10
N ASP A 193 -9.54 -0.42 -0.33
CA ASP A 193 -9.90 -0.40 1.09
C ASP A 193 -11.40 -0.63 1.30
N ALA A 194 -12.25 -0.03 0.46
CA ALA A 194 -13.69 -0.25 0.49
C ALA A 194 -14.05 -1.69 0.05
N GLU A 195 -13.37 -2.22 -0.97
CA GLU A 195 -13.54 -3.60 -1.41
C GLU A 195 -13.17 -4.58 -0.31
N LEU A 196 -12.01 -4.41 0.33
CA LEU A 196 -11.56 -5.22 1.45
C LEU A 196 -12.56 -5.20 2.61
N LEU A 197 -13.09 -4.01 2.94
CA LEU A 197 -14.09 -3.86 3.96
C LEU A 197 -15.36 -4.68 3.65
N LEU A 198 -15.85 -4.61 2.40
CA LEU A 198 -17.00 -5.39 1.95
C LEU A 198 -16.72 -6.91 2.03
N GLU A 199 -15.56 -7.36 1.55
CA GLU A 199 -15.22 -8.78 1.55
C GLU A 199 -15.10 -9.35 2.98
N ILE A 200 -14.43 -8.64 3.89
CA ILE A 200 -14.28 -9.08 5.29
C ILE A 200 -15.62 -9.05 6.02
N SER A 201 -16.46 -8.02 5.77
CA SER A 201 -17.73 -7.86 6.46
C SER A 201 -18.72 -9.01 6.20
N ARG A 202 -18.58 -9.76 5.10
CA ARG A 202 -19.41 -10.94 4.81
C ARG A 202 -19.23 -12.04 5.83
N HIS A 203 -18.06 -12.12 6.45
CA HIS A 203 -17.69 -13.15 7.42
C HIS A 203 -17.57 -12.60 8.85
N ALA A 204 -17.59 -11.28 9.01
CA ALA A 204 -17.54 -10.62 10.30
C ALA A 204 -18.93 -10.65 10.96
N ARG A 205 -18.97 -11.03 12.24
CA ARG A 205 -20.17 -10.97 13.09
C ARG A 205 -20.28 -9.66 13.83
N ARG A 206 -19.13 -9.08 14.20
CA ARG A 206 -19.06 -7.83 14.95
C ARG A 206 -18.02 -6.91 14.35
N VAL A 207 -18.47 -5.71 13.94
CA VAL A 207 -17.63 -4.63 13.43
C VAL A 207 -17.69 -3.47 14.42
N GLU A 208 -16.55 -2.97 14.83
CA GLU A 208 -16.41 -1.80 15.70
C GLU A 208 -15.79 -0.64 14.96
N VAL A 209 -16.25 0.57 15.28
CA VAL A 209 -15.70 1.80 14.73
C VAL A 209 -15.12 2.61 15.89
N VAL A 210 -13.85 2.94 15.77
CA VAL A 210 -13.10 3.69 16.78
C VAL A 210 -12.87 5.10 16.26
N ALA A 211 -13.18 6.12 17.07
CA ALA A 211 -12.82 7.49 16.73
C ALA A 211 -11.29 7.61 16.71
N ALA A 212 -10.73 8.11 15.61
CA ALA A 212 -9.30 8.40 15.52
C ALA A 212 -8.91 9.40 16.63
N GLN A 213 -7.95 9.03 17.48
CA GLN A 213 -7.51 9.85 18.60
C GLN A 213 -6.60 10.99 18.12
N THR A 214 -5.81 10.73 17.10
CA THR A 214 -4.87 11.71 16.58
C THR A 214 -5.36 12.23 15.23
N PRO A 215 -5.42 13.57 15.03
CA PRO A 215 -5.63 14.10 13.69
C PRO A 215 -4.51 13.55 12.82
N ALA A 216 -4.88 12.84 11.74
CA ALA A 216 -3.88 12.36 10.80
C ALA A 216 -2.97 13.53 10.42
N SER A 217 -1.68 13.36 10.58
CA SER A 217 -0.67 14.35 10.16
C SER A 217 -0.94 14.69 8.69
N PRO A 218 -0.84 15.94 8.27
CA PRO A 218 -1.04 16.28 6.86
C PRO A 218 -0.07 15.42 6.04
N ARG A 219 -0.60 14.72 5.05
CA ARG A 219 0.22 13.96 4.12
C ARG A 219 1.35 14.84 3.62
N GLN A 220 2.58 14.38 3.72
CA GLN A 220 3.74 15.12 3.22
C GLN A 220 3.73 15.25 1.68
N ARG A 221 2.82 14.55 1.01
CA ARG A 221 2.67 14.56 -0.45
C ARG A 221 1.21 14.49 -0.90
N PRO A 222 0.89 14.98 -2.13
CA PRO A 222 -0.45 14.84 -2.71
C PRO A 222 -0.87 13.37 -2.85
N SER A 223 -2.18 13.11 -2.68
CA SER A 223 -2.75 11.78 -2.93
C SER A 223 -2.46 11.32 -4.35
N ARG A 224 -1.93 10.11 -4.51
CA ARG A 224 -1.71 9.47 -5.84
C ARG A 224 -3.00 8.88 -6.42
N SER A 225 -4.11 8.92 -5.69
CA SER A 225 -5.39 8.41 -6.17
C SER A 225 -5.87 9.23 -7.37
N ARG A 226 -6.23 8.53 -8.45
CA ARG A 226 -6.89 9.15 -9.61
C ARG A 226 -8.39 9.13 -9.34
N PRO A 227 -9.04 10.27 -9.05
CA PRO A 227 -10.42 10.29 -8.57
C PRO A 227 -11.41 9.67 -9.57
N ILE A 228 -11.17 9.80 -10.87
CA ILE A 228 -12.02 9.19 -11.91
C ILE A 228 -11.93 7.66 -11.88
N ARG A 229 -10.70 7.10 -11.74
CA ARG A 229 -10.51 5.65 -11.63
C ARG A 229 -11.13 5.09 -10.35
N ALA A 230 -10.99 5.83 -9.26
CA ALA A 230 -11.58 5.46 -7.98
C ALA A 230 -13.12 5.51 -8.03
N ALA A 231 -13.72 6.53 -8.64
CA ALA A 231 -15.16 6.60 -8.83
C ALA A 231 -15.68 5.45 -9.71
N TRP A 232 -14.96 5.12 -10.78
CA TRP A 232 -15.30 3.97 -11.65
C TRP A 232 -15.16 2.64 -10.90
N ALA A 233 -14.10 2.44 -10.13
CA ALA A 233 -13.90 1.26 -9.31
C ALA A 233 -15.02 1.07 -8.28
N VAL A 234 -15.45 2.15 -7.60
CA VAL A 234 -16.60 2.12 -6.70
C VAL A 234 -17.89 1.77 -7.42
N TRP A 235 -18.12 2.34 -8.60
CA TRP A 235 -19.30 2.04 -9.41
C TRP A 235 -19.32 0.56 -9.86
N THR A 236 -18.19 -0.02 -10.24
CA THR A 236 -18.07 -1.46 -10.56
C THR A 236 -18.29 -2.34 -9.34
N LEU A 237 -17.76 -1.94 -8.17
CA LEU A 237 -18.03 -2.60 -6.90
C LEU A 237 -19.53 -2.55 -6.56
N ALA A 238 -20.18 -1.40 -6.71
CA ALA A 238 -21.60 -1.24 -6.45
C ALA A 238 -22.48 -2.15 -7.33
N ARG A 239 -22.06 -2.43 -8.57
CA ARG A 239 -22.75 -3.31 -9.51
C ARG A 239 -22.38 -4.79 -9.43
N GLY A 240 -21.47 -5.17 -8.53
CA GLY A 240 -21.01 -6.55 -8.42
C GLY A 240 -20.16 -7.03 -9.59
N ARG A 241 -19.69 -6.11 -10.42
CA ARG A 241 -18.83 -6.40 -11.56
C ARG A 241 -17.36 -6.26 -11.13
N HIS A 242 -16.65 -7.37 -11.04
CA HIS A 242 -15.20 -7.39 -10.85
C HIS A 242 -14.57 -7.22 -12.24
N GLY A 243 -14.37 -5.99 -12.68
CA GLY A 243 -13.72 -5.67 -13.96
C GLY A 243 -12.53 -4.72 -13.74
N ALA A 244 -11.41 -4.99 -14.41
CA ALA A 244 -10.29 -4.07 -14.43
C ALA A 244 -10.73 -2.72 -15.03
N PRO A 245 -10.25 -1.58 -14.48
CA PRO A 245 -10.50 -0.29 -15.11
C PRO A 245 -9.89 -0.27 -16.51
N PRO A 246 -10.48 0.47 -17.48
CA PRO A 246 -9.89 0.60 -18.79
C PRO A 246 -8.45 1.10 -18.67
N ALA A 247 -7.54 0.41 -19.36
CA ALA A 247 -6.13 0.77 -19.37
C ALA A 247 -5.99 2.22 -19.86
N GLY A 248 -5.79 3.14 -18.92
CA GLY A 248 -5.48 4.51 -19.25
C GLY A 248 -4.09 4.54 -19.85
N ARG A 249 -3.94 5.16 -21.02
CA ARG A 249 -2.64 5.47 -21.63
C ARG A 249 -1.67 5.91 -20.55
N ALA A 250 -0.54 5.19 -20.44
CA ALA A 250 0.57 5.62 -19.62
C ALA A 250 0.89 7.07 -20.03
N ALA A 251 0.86 7.99 -19.08
CA ALA A 251 1.32 9.34 -19.32
C ALA A 251 2.82 9.21 -19.65
N ALA A 252 3.18 9.43 -20.92
CA ALA A 252 4.55 9.58 -21.32
C ALA A 252 5.18 10.68 -20.46
N GLY A 253 6.25 10.35 -19.75
CA GLY A 253 7.01 11.33 -18.99
C GLY A 253 7.56 12.40 -19.93
N PRO A 254 7.71 13.65 -19.48
CA PRO A 254 8.31 14.69 -20.27
C PRO A 254 9.82 14.44 -20.36
N GLY A 255 10.35 14.36 -21.58
CA GLY A 255 11.75 14.63 -21.87
C GLY A 255 12.66 13.45 -22.17
N ALA A 256 12.43 12.76 -23.28
CA ALA A 256 13.56 12.20 -24.03
C ALA A 256 13.98 13.24 -25.08
N GLY A 257 15.13 13.87 -24.86
CA GLY A 257 15.71 14.86 -25.76
C GLY A 257 15.90 14.28 -27.17
N ARG A 258 15.50 15.04 -28.16
CA ARG A 258 15.76 14.79 -29.58
C ARG A 258 17.28 14.68 -29.82
N PRO A 259 17.77 13.67 -30.54
CA PRO A 259 19.14 13.69 -30.99
C PRO A 259 19.34 14.80 -32.05
N ALA A 260 20.35 15.60 -31.85
CA ALA A 260 20.76 16.63 -32.80
C ALA A 260 21.19 16.00 -34.13
N HIS A 261 20.56 16.41 -35.23
CA HIS A 261 21.01 16.15 -36.58
C HIS A 261 22.38 16.82 -36.80
N SER A 262 23.44 16.01 -36.90
CA SER A 262 24.73 16.49 -37.45
C SER A 262 24.63 16.54 -38.96
N ARG A 263 24.75 17.74 -39.49
CA ARG A 263 24.92 18.07 -40.91
C ARG A 263 26.20 17.41 -41.44
N ARG A 264 26.05 16.62 -42.48
CA ARG A 264 27.14 16.20 -43.37
C ARG A 264 27.79 17.41 -44.03
N GLY A 265 29.09 17.62 -43.77
CA GLY A 265 29.99 18.46 -44.59
C GLY A 265 30.92 17.54 -45.38
N ARG A 266 30.89 17.70 -46.69
CA ARG A 266 31.71 17.03 -47.70
C ARG A 266 33.12 17.67 -47.80
N ARG A 267 34.05 16.85 -48.34
CA ARG A 267 35.33 17.12 -49.06
C ARG A 267 36.57 17.08 -48.14
N SER A 268 37.56 16.39 -48.54
CA SER A 268 38.37 15.99 -49.64
C SER A 268 39.81 15.77 -49.14
N GLY A 269 40.38 14.64 -49.53
CA GLY A 269 41.69 14.67 -50.13
C GLY A 269 42.91 14.35 -49.28
N SER A 270 43.55 13.29 -49.69
CA SER A 270 44.98 13.01 -49.72
C SER A 270 45.62 12.15 -48.61
N ARG A 271 45.99 10.98 -49.05
CA ARG A 271 47.11 10.11 -48.62
C ARG A 271 48.44 10.77 -49.01
N PRO A 272 49.66 10.23 -48.69
CA PRO A 272 50.04 9.06 -47.94
C PRO A 272 51.27 9.25 -47.00
N ASP A 273 51.65 8.15 -46.39
CA ASP A 273 53.01 7.61 -46.14
C ASP A 273 53.54 7.45 -44.72
N ALA A 274 53.99 6.23 -44.58
CA ALA A 274 55.20 5.69 -43.96
C ALA A 274 55.22 5.28 -42.50
N THR A 275 55.09 4.00 -42.29
CA THR A 275 55.83 2.94 -41.58
C THR A 275 56.76 3.28 -40.40
N PRO A 276 56.92 2.33 -39.43
CA PRO A 276 57.51 2.47 -38.09
C PRO A 276 59.03 2.14 -38.08
N PRO A 277 59.75 2.15 -36.97
CA PRO A 277 59.83 1.05 -36.04
C PRO A 277 60.37 1.29 -34.59
N HIS A 278 60.38 0.15 -33.84
CA HIS A 278 61.24 -0.28 -32.75
C HIS A 278 61.05 0.32 -31.35
N SER A 279 60.77 -0.47 -30.41
CA SER A 279 61.40 -1.58 -29.64
C SER A 279 61.92 -1.18 -28.26
N ARG A 280 61.75 -2.12 -27.34
CA ARG A 280 62.54 -2.47 -26.14
C ARG A 280 62.11 -1.84 -24.81
N THR A 281 61.61 -2.76 -24.02
CA THR A 281 62.25 -3.50 -22.86
C THR A 281 62.38 -2.69 -21.60
N ALA A 282 61.78 -3.20 -20.61
CA ALA A 282 62.26 -3.95 -19.48
C ALA A 282 62.25 -3.21 -18.14
N SER A 283 61.62 -3.90 -17.21
CA SER A 283 62.06 -4.39 -15.88
C SER A 283 62.05 -3.42 -14.69
N SER A 284 61.41 -3.98 -13.68
CA SER A 284 61.78 -4.08 -12.27
C SER A 284 61.94 -2.78 -11.44
N GLN A 285 61.12 -2.62 -10.52
CA GLN A 285 61.27 -2.97 -9.08
C GLN A 285 59.92 -2.85 -8.41
#